data_5aa27dc95ff1d8fb93a9d56cac7abd03
#
_entry.id   5aa27dc95ff1d8fb93a9d56cac7abd03
#
_cell.length_a   1.000
_cell.length_b   1.000
_cell.length_c   1.000
_cell.angle_alpha   90.00
_cell.angle_beta   90.00
_cell.angle_gamma   90.00
#
_symmetry.space_group_name_H-M   'P 1'
#
loop_
_entity.id
_entity.type
_entity.pdbx_description
1 polymer ?
#
loop_
_entity_poly.entity_id
_entity_poly.type
_entity_poly.pdbx_seq_one_letter_code
_entity_poly.pdbx_strand_id
1 'polypeptide(L)'
;MSTYQGSPDASGADAVTDAPNLDFAGTTPYEDYVQADVLTHLQHLRSDDPGEMVFLVTTQVMELWFTVIVHEWETASRALREDRMPVAIDALKRSVRELEALNHSWRPLSQLTPAQFNSYRGALGEGSGFQSAMYRRMEFLLGEKSASMLVPHRGAPRVHAELEKALHEPSLYDEVLALLARRGLPVPPSVLARDLTQRYEPSAQVEAVWAALYAEPEAEAHRELVRLGEALSDVAELVWRWRNDHLVATRRAMGSKTGTGGSAGVAWLEKRAQKNVFPELWTARSHV
;
A
#
# COMPACT_ATOMS: atom_id res chain seq x y z
N MET A 1 -4.07 36.64 -47.70
CA MET A 1 -3.65 37.69 -46.75
C MET A 1 -4.54 37.54 -45.51
N SER A 2 -4.08 36.83 -44.53
CA SER A 2 -4.78 36.65 -43.23
C SER A 2 -3.93 37.32 -42.18
N THR A 3 -4.47 38.34 -41.56
CA THR A 3 -3.83 39.16 -40.51
C THR A 3 -3.87 38.42 -39.17
N TYR A 4 -2.71 38.07 -38.70
CA TYR A 4 -2.48 37.52 -37.35
C TYR A 4 -2.62 38.69 -36.35
N GLN A 5 -3.68 38.69 -35.54
CA GLN A 5 -3.80 39.61 -34.40
C GLN A 5 -3.07 38.99 -33.22
N GLY A 6 -2.06 39.69 -32.71
CA GLY A 6 -1.28 39.31 -31.55
C GLY A 6 -2.13 39.31 -30.28
N SER A 7 -1.88 38.31 -29.44
CA SER A 7 -2.40 38.23 -28.09
C SER A 7 -1.87 39.38 -27.21
N PRO A 8 -2.68 39.91 -26.29
CA PRO A 8 -2.20 40.95 -25.38
C PRO A 8 -1.18 40.36 -24.37
N ASP A 9 -0.15 41.16 -24.13
CA ASP A 9 0.91 40.96 -23.14
C ASP A 9 0.36 40.61 -21.75
N ALA A 10 0.68 39.46 -21.26
CA ALA A 10 0.50 39.06 -19.85
C ALA A 10 1.71 39.54 -19.02
N SER A 11 1.88 40.87 -18.91
CA SER A 11 2.83 41.48 -17.94
C SER A 11 2.08 42.10 -16.78
N GLY A 12 1.38 41.26 -16.00
CA GLY A 12 0.96 41.56 -14.65
C GLY A 12 1.77 40.67 -13.73
N ALA A 13 2.99 41.09 -13.39
CA ALA A 13 3.65 40.54 -12.22
C ALA A 13 2.82 40.98 -11.01
N ASP A 14 1.96 40.06 -10.51
CA ASP A 14 1.27 40.25 -9.25
C ASP A 14 2.33 40.56 -8.18
N ALA A 15 2.26 41.77 -7.65
CA ALA A 15 3.14 42.20 -6.55
C ALA A 15 2.88 41.21 -5.40
N VAL A 16 3.89 40.41 -5.03
CA VAL A 16 3.84 39.55 -3.86
C VAL A 16 3.57 40.43 -2.66
N THR A 17 2.35 40.43 -2.14
CA THR A 17 1.99 41.12 -0.90
C THR A 17 2.35 40.21 0.26
N ASP A 18 2.87 40.77 1.35
CA ASP A 18 3.19 40.03 2.58
C ASP A 18 1.93 39.44 3.27
N ALA A 19 0.74 39.83 2.86
CA ALA A 19 -0.52 39.36 3.40
C ALA A 19 -1.15 38.30 2.47
N PRO A 20 -1.72 37.21 3.04
CA PRO A 20 -2.43 36.20 2.24
C PRO A 20 -3.69 36.80 1.63
N ASN A 21 -4.09 36.29 0.49
CA ASN A 21 -5.40 36.60 -0.09
C ASN A 21 -6.49 35.97 0.79
N LEU A 22 -7.41 36.80 1.28
CA LEU A 22 -8.51 36.38 2.17
C LEU A 22 -9.89 36.50 1.50
N ASP A 23 -9.96 37.03 0.28
CA ASP A 23 -11.21 37.28 -0.45
C ASP A 23 -11.32 36.35 -1.65
N PHE A 24 -12.34 35.49 -1.64
CA PHE A 24 -12.63 34.53 -2.67
C PHE A 24 -14.12 34.64 -3.09
N ALA A 25 -14.39 34.71 -4.37
CA ALA A 25 -15.74 34.84 -4.92
C ALA A 25 -16.64 33.59 -4.73
N GLY A 26 -16.15 32.53 -4.11
CA GLY A 26 -16.85 31.28 -3.86
C GLY A 26 -16.13 30.45 -2.78
N THR A 27 -16.08 29.13 -2.97
CA THR A 27 -15.25 28.26 -2.13
C THR A 27 -13.77 28.60 -2.28
N THR A 28 -13.00 28.41 -1.22
CA THR A 28 -11.54 28.61 -1.33
C THR A 28 -10.93 27.60 -2.29
N PRO A 29 -9.83 27.95 -3.02
CA PRO A 29 -9.11 26.96 -3.84
C PRO A 29 -8.64 25.73 -3.08
N TYR A 30 -8.37 25.87 -1.78
CA TYR A 30 -8.05 24.76 -0.88
C TYR A 30 -9.23 23.80 -0.74
N GLU A 31 -10.43 24.34 -0.44
CA GLU A 31 -11.63 23.51 -0.28
C GLU A 31 -12.03 22.83 -1.59
N ASP A 32 -11.94 23.54 -2.71
CA ASP A 32 -12.24 23.00 -4.03
C ASP A 32 -11.32 21.80 -4.38
N TYR A 33 -10.05 21.90 -4.06
CA TYR A 33 -9.06 20.86 -4.35
C TYR A 33 -9.06 19.72 -3.33
N VAL A 34 -9.01 20.04 -2.03
CA VAL A 34 -8.89 19.04 -0.96
C VAL A 34 -10.23 18.42 -0.60
N GLN A 35 -11.35 19.13 -0.85
CA GLN A 35 -12.70 18.74 -0.44
C GLN A 35 -12.78 18.41 1.06
N ALA A 36 -12.17 19.25 1.87
CA ALA A 36 -12.04 19.04 3.31
C ALA A 36 -13.39 18.95 4.01
N ASP A 37 -14.38 19.73 3.56
CA ASP A 37 -15.77 19.65 4.07
C ASP A 37 -16.35 18.25 3.84
N VAL A 38 -16.20 17.68 2.65
CA VAL A 38 -16.66 16.31 2.37
C VAL A 38 -15.95 15.30 3.25
N LEU A 39 -14.61 15.37 3.34
CA LEU A 39 -13.82 14.43 4.12
C LEU A 39 -14.17 14.44 5.61
N THR A 40 -14.42 15.63 6.17
CA THR A 40 -14.72 15.79 7.61
C THR A 40 -16.18 15.54 7.96
N HIS A 41 -17.04 15.22 6.99
CA HIS A 41 -18.45 14.85 7.21
C HIS A 41 -18.75 13.38 6.83
N LEU A 42 -17.75 12.56 6.55
CA LEU A 42 -17.90 11.11 6.28
C LEU A 42 -17.94 10.23 7.55
N GLN A 43 -17.88 10.84 8.75
CA GLN A 43 -17.82 10.12 10.02
C GLN A 43 -19.22 9.90 10.59
N HIS A 44 -19.85 8.79 10.19
CA HIS A 44 -21.18 8.39 10.68
C HIS A 44 -21.03 7.34 11.79
N LEU A 45 -21.08 7.79 13.04
CA LEU A 45 -20.97 6.91 14.21
C LEU A 45 -22.19 6.01 14.34
N ARG A 46 -22.01 4.83 14.89
CA ARG A 46 -23.04 3.82 15.15
C ARG A 46 -23.36 3.66 16.64
N SER A 47 -22.61 4.35 17.50
CA SER A 47 -22.82 4.40 18.94
C SER A 47 -22.59 5.81 19.48
N ASP A 48 -22.98 6.03 20.74
CA ASP A 48 -22.73 7.30 21.45
C ASP A 48 -21.37 7.30 22.17
N ASP A 49 -20.54 6.27 21.97
CA ASP A 49 -19.24 6.18 22.62
C ASP A 49 -18.21 7.10 21.93
N PRO A 50 -17.57 8.02 22.65
CA PRO A 50 -16.63 8.98 22.07
C PRO A 50 -15.38 8.32 21.49
N GLY A 51 -15.04 7.09 21.89
CA GLY A 51 -13.91 6.34 21.37
C GLY A 51 -14.13 5.82 19.95
N GLU A 52 -15.40 5.69 19.51
CA GLU A 52 -15.71 5.23 18.16
C GLU A 52 -15.22 6.22 17.09
N MET A 53 -15.27 7.53 17.34
CA MET A 53 -14.78 8.54 16.40
C MET A 53 -13.30 8.32 16.07
N VAL A 54 -12.46 8.09 17.09
CA VAL A 54 -11.02 7.84 16.89
C VAL A 54 -10.80 6.57 16.08
N PHE A 55 -11.57 5.52 16.36
CA PHE A 55 -11.49 4.26 15.62
C PHE A 55 -11.87 4.45 14.15
N LEU A 56 -12.99 5.10 13.89
CA LEU A 56 -13.50 5.33 12.52
C LEU A 56 -12.54 6.21 11.71
N VAL A 57 -12.14 7.36 12.25
CA VAL A 57 -11.20 8.27 11.55
C VAL A 57 -9.86 7.60 11.30
N THR A 58 -9.31 6.89 12.28
CA THR A 58 -8.04 6.15 12.07
C THR A 58 -8.17 5.13 10.95
N THR A 59 -9.28 4.40 10.89
CA THR A 59 -9.53 3.44 9.81
C THR A 59 -9.65 4.13 8.44
N GLN A 60 -10.36 5.26 8.36
CA GLN A 60 -10.46 6.05 7.12
C GLN A 60 -9.10 6.59 6.67
N VAL A 61 -8.26 7.07 7.60
CA VAL A 61 -6.88 7.51 7.30
C VAL A 61 -6.03 6.36 6.76
N MET A 62 -6.16 5.15 7.32
CA MET A 62 -5.48 3.96 6.77
C MET A 62 -5.91 3.65 5.34
N GLU A 63 -7.21 3.75 5.01
CA GLU A 63 -7.71 3.55 3.63
C GLU A 63 -7.12 4.58 2.64
N LEU A 64 -6.95 5.83 3.06
CA LEU A 64 -6.29 6.86 2.26
C LEU A 64 -4.80 6.55 2.05
N TRP A 65 -4.09 6.09 3.09
CA TRP A 65 -2.70 5.65 2.94
C TRP A 65 -2.58 4.43 2.02
N PHE A 66 -3.48 3.45 2.10
CA PHE A 66 -3.49 2.33 1.15
C PHE A 66 -3.65 2.83 -0.29
N THR A 67 -4.49 3.84 -0.51
CA THR A 67 -4.71 4.43 -1.84
C THR A 67 -3.43 5.03 -2.41
N VAL A 68 -2.69 5.81 -1.62
CA VAL A 68 -1.42 6.44 -2.03
C VAL A 68 -0.34 5.38 -2.28
N ILE A 69 -0.18 4.42 -1.37
CA ILE A 69 0.80 3.33 -1.48
C ILE A 69 0.54 2.48 -2.74
N VAL A 70 -0.72 2.14 -3.00
CA VAL A 70 -1.11 1.41 -4.23
C VAL A 70 -0.72 2.21 -5.47
N HIS A 71 -0.98 3.53 -5.49
CA HIS A 71 -0.60 4.40 -6.59
C HIS A 71 0.91 4.39 -6.86
N GLU A 72 1.73 4.48 -5.81
CA GLU A 72 3.19 4.43 -5.93
C GLU A 72 3.68 3.06 -6.43
N TRP A 73 3.13 1.95 -5.92
CA TRP A 73 3.54 0.63 -6.37
C TRP A 73 3.09 0.30 -7.80
N GLU A 74 1.92 0.80 -8.23
CA GLU A 74 1.51 0.71 -9.64
C GLU A 74 2.40 1.56 -10.55
N THR A 75 2.85 2.72 -10.05
CA THR A 75 3.82 3.55 -10.75
C THR A 75 5.17 2.85 -10.86
N ALA A 76 5.65 2.23 -9.80
CA ALA A 76 6.87 1.42 -9.80
C ALA A 76 6.75 0.23 -10.77
N SER A 77 5.65 -0.53 -10.70
CA SER A 77 5.39 -1.68 -11.59
C SER A 77 5.42 -1.29 -13.07
N ARG A 78 4.75 -0.18 -13.42
CA ARG A 78 4.75 0.36 -14.79
C ARG A 78 6.16 0.78 -15.22
N ALA A 79 6.90 1.47 -14.35
CA ALA A 79 8.26 1.91 -14.63
C ALA A 79 9.24 0.73 -14.80
N LEU A 80 9.11 -0.34 -14.00
CA LEU A 80 9.89 -1.58 -14.16
C LEU A 80 9.61 -2.25 -15.51
N ARG A 81 8.34 -2.30 -15.93
CA ARG A 81 7.94 -2.87 -17.22
C ARG A 81 8.54 -2.13 -18.41
N GLU A 82 8.67 -0.81 -18.27
CA GLU A 82 9.23 0.11 -19.27
C GLU A 82 10.74 0.32 -19.12
N ASP A 83 11.41 -0.44 -18.24
CA ASP A 83 12.85 -0.36 -17.94
C ASP A 83 13.30 1.04 -17.44
N ARG A 84 12.39 1.79 -16.81
CA ARG A 84 12.64 3.10 -16.20
C ARG A 84 12.99 2.97 -14.72
N MET A 85 14.15 2.35 -14.44
CA MET A 85 14.61 1.99 -13.11
C MET A 85 14.64 3.17 -12.11
N PRO A 86 15.16 4.37 -12.44
CA PRO A 86 15.17 5.47 -11.49
C PRO A 86 13.76 5.84 -11.02
N VAL A 87 12.77 5.86 -11.94
CA VAL A 87 11.37 6.17 -11.61
C VAL A 87 10.77 5.11 -10.69
N ALA A 88 11.07 3.83 -10.92
CA ALA A 88 10.62 2.74 -10.08
C ALA A 88 11.18 2.85 -8.65
N ILE A 89 12.49 3.07 -8.52
CA ILE A 89 13.15 3.22 -7.23
C ILE A 89 12.63 4.45 -6.46
N ASP A 90 12.41 5.56 -7.15
CA ASP A 90 11.88 6.78 -6.52
C ASP A 90 10.44 6.59 -6.03
N ALA A 91 9.59 5.88 -6.79
CA ALA A 91 8.23 5.54 -6.35
C ALA A 91 8.25 4.61 -5.11
N LEU A 92 9.12 3.58 -5.11
CA LEU A 92 9.29 2.72 -3.93
C LEU A 92 9.77 3.51 -2.71
N LYS A 93 10.73 4.42 -2.86
CA LYS A 93 11.23 5.25 -1.77
C LYS A 93 10.18 6.22 -1.21
N ARG A 94 9.28 6.76 -2.06
CA ARG A 94 8.14 7.55 -1.58
C ARG A 94 7.21 6.66 -0.78
N SER A 95 6.88 5.47 -1.28
CA SER A 95 6.00 4.53 -0.56
C SER A 95 6.55 4.09 0.80
N VAL A 96 7.86 4.10 1.01
CA VAL A 96 8.47 3.87 2.34
C VAL A 96 8.01 4.93 3.34
N ARG A 97 7.98 6.22 2.97
CA ARG A 97 7.49 7.29 3.86
C ARG A 97 6.01 7.19 4.15
N GLU A 98 5.25 6.78 3.17
CA GLU A 98 3.81 6.55 3.28
C GLU A 98 3.50 5.33 4.18
N LEU A 99 4.29 4.25 4.06
CA LEU A 99 4.21 3.10 4.95
C LEU A 99 4.61 3.45 6.39
N GLU A 100 5.61 4.31 6.61
CA GLU A 100 5.94 4.83 7.95
C GLU A 100 4.73 5.57 8.56
N ALA A 101 4.07 6.45 7.78
CA ALA A 101 2.87 7.16 8.23
C ALA A 101 1.69 6.21 8.50
N LEU A 102 1.49 5.22 7.63
CA LEU A 102 0.51 4.14 7.82
C LEU A 102 0.77 3.38 9.13
N ASN A 103 2.03 2.99 9.41
CA ASN A 103 2.40 2.30 10.64
C ASN A 103 2.13 3.17 11.87
N HIS A 104 2.41 4.47 11.81
CA HIS A 104 2.10 5.40 12.88
C HIS A 104 0.58 5.54 13.14
N SER A 105 -0.28 5.26 12.16
CA SER A 105 -1.73 5.27 12.34
C SER A 105 -2.25 4.22 13.33
N TRP A 106 -1.44 3.22 13.74
CA TRP A 106 -1.80 2.31 14.82
C TRP A 106 -1.72 2.95 16.22
N ARG A 107 -0.97 4.03 16.40
CA ARG A 107 -0.74 4.63 17.74
C ARG A 107 -2.01 5.03 18.47
N PRO A 108 -3.00 5.71 17.86
CA PRO A 108 -4.25 6.02 18.54
C PRO A 108 -5.01 4.78 19.01
N LEU A 109 -4.96 3.69 18.22
CA LEU A 109 -5.68 2.45 18.52
C LEU A 109 -4.91 1.51 19.46
N SER A 110 -3.58 1.57 19.49
CA SER A 110 -2.74 0.72 20.33
C SER A 110 -2.90 0.99 21.83
N GLN A 111 -3.49 2.12 22.22
CA GLN A 111 -3.75 2.48 23.61
C GLN A 111 -5.16 2.11 24.10
N LEU A 112 -6.03 1.62 23.21
CA LEU A 112 -7.38 1.20 23.59
C LEU A 112 -7.33 0.06 24.63
N THR A 113 -8.01 0.29 25.74
CA THR A 113 -8.25 -0.76 26.73
C THR A 113 -9.36 -1.70 26.27
N PRO A 114 -9.44 -2.94 26.77
CA PRO A 114 -10.55 -3.83 26.47
C PRO A 114 -11.93 -3.24 26.80
N ALA A 115 -12.04 -2.45 27.85
CA ALA A 115 -13.30 -1.77 28.21
C ALA A 115 -13.70 -0.74 27.18
N GLN A 116 -12.78 0.14 26.76
CA GLN A 116 -13.03 1.15 25.74
C GLN A 116 -13.39 0.55 24.38
N PHE A 117 -12.69 -0.51 23.94
CA PHE A 117 -13.04 -1.16 22.68
C PHE A 117 -14.37 -1.89 22.75
N ASN A 118 -14.68 -2.54 23.86
CA ASN A 118 -15.94 -3.28 24.02
C ASN A 118 -17.17 -2.37 24.11
N SER A 119 -17.04 -1.08 24.49
CA SER A 119 -18.17 -0.17 24.62
C SER A 119 -18.88 0.10 23.28
N TYR A 120 -18.11 0.16 22.17
CA TYR A 120 -18.68 0.37 20.82
C TYR A 120 -18.52 -0.81 19.87
N ARG A 121 -17.70 -1.84 20.21
CA ARG A 121 -17.44 -3.00 19.33
C ARG A 121 -18.71 -3.66 18.81
N GLY A 122 -19.75 -3.77 19.65
CA GLY A 122 -21.02 -4.37 19.24
C GLY A 122 -21.74 -3.59 18.13
N ALA A 123 -21.59 -2.27 18.10
CA ALA A 123 -22.17 -1.42 17.07
C ALA A 123 -21.48 -1.57 15.69
N LEU A 124 -20.22 -2.07 15.65
CA LEU A 124 -19.50 -2.33 14.39
C LEU A 124 -20.13 -3.48 13.59
N GLY A 125 -20.90 -4.36 14.23
CA GLY A 125 -21.53 -5.52 13.61
C GLY A 125 -20.48 -6.47 13.01
N GLU A 126 -20.66 -6.86 11.74
CA GLU A 126 -19.76 -7.70 10.98
C GLU A 126 -18.62 -6.92 10.27
N GLY A 127 -18.53 -5.60 10.48
CA GLY A 127 -17.50 -4.75 9.88
C GLY A 127 -16.10 -5.16 10.33
N SER A 128 -15.20 -5.39 9.38
CA SER A 128 -13.84 -5.84 9.64
C SER A 128 -12.87 -5.31 8.58
N GLY A 129 -11.66 -4.93 8.98
CA GLY A 129 -10.59 -4.56 8.06
C GLY A 129 -10.23 -5.65 7.02
N PHE A 130 -10.61 -6.90 7.29
CA PHE A 130 -10.56 -7.99 6.32
C PHE A 130 -11.35 -7.66 5.03
N GLN A 131 -12.38 -6.84 5.11
CA GLN A 131 -13.25 -6.44 4.01
C GLN A 131 -12.75 -5.21 3.24
N SER A 132 -11.60 -4.63 3.59
CA SER A 132 -11.03 -3.51 2.85
C SER A 132 -10.61 -3.92 1.45
N ALA A 133 -11.18 -3.27 0.43
CA ALA A 133 -10.82 -3.49 -0.96
C ALA A 133 -9.43 -2.92 -1.30
N MET A 134 -9.10 -1.75 -0.75
CA MET A 134 -7.79 -1.12 -0.99
C MET A 134 -6.65 -1.93 -0.35
N TYR A 135 -6.84 -2.40 0.89
CA TYR A 135 -5.88 -3.31 1.50
C TYR A 135 -5.71 -4.59 0.68
N ARG A 136 -6.80 -5.12 0.11
CA ARG A 136 -6.76 -6.30 -0.76
C ARG A 136 -5.96 -6.04 -2.04
N ARG A 137 -6.17 -4.86 -2.67
CA ARG A 137 -5.40 -4.44 -3.84
C ARG A 137 -3.91 -4.32 -3.52
N MET A 138 -3.57 -3.75 -2.35
CA MET A 138 -2.21 -3.69 -1.84
C MET A 138 -1.59 -5.09 -1.70
N GLU A 139 -2.30 -6.06 -1.09
CA GLU A 139 -1.82 -7.45 -0.98
C GLU A 139 -1.59 -8.11 -2.34
N PHE A 140 -2.46 -7.86 -3.33
CA PHE A 140 -2.29 -8.40 -4.67
C PHE A 140 -1.04 -7.85 -5.37
N LEU A 141 -0.74 -6.58 -5.19
CA LEU A 141 0.51 -5.98 -5.67
C LEU A 141 1.76 -6.57 -4.98
N LEU A 142 1.64 -7.01 -3.75
CA LEU A 142 2.72 -7.71 -3.03
C LEU A 142 2.84 -9.20 -3.40
N GLY A 143 2.02 -9.72 -4.31
CA GLY A 143 2.02 -11.13 -4.72
C GLY A 143 1.24 -12.06 -3.79
N GLU A 144 0.55 -11.52 -2.78
CA GLU A 144 -0.30 -12.31 -1.86
C GLU A 144 -1.72 -12.47 -2.41
N LYS A 145 -1.84 -13.24 -3.50
CA LYS A 145 -3.07 -13.39 -4.27
C LYS A 145 -3.87 -14.62 -3.89
N SER A 146 -5.19 -14.52 -3.95
CA SER A 146 -6.14 -15.62 -3.82
C SER A 146 -7.51 -15.19 -4.32
N ALA A 147 -8.13 -15.98 -5.20
CA ALA A 147 -9.48 -15.74 -5.71
C ALA A 147 -10.56 -15.73 -4.60
N SER A 148 -10.32 -16.43 -3.49
CA SER A 148 -11.24 -16.41 -2.33
C SER A 148 -11.39 -15.03 -1.71
N MET A 149 -10.41 -14.14 -1.91
CA MET A 149 -10.43 -12.77 -1.40
C MET A 149 -11.38 -11.83 -2.18
N LEU A 150 -11.91 -12.26 -3.32
CA LEU A 150 -12.94 -11.51 -4.07
C LEU A 150 -14.34 -11.73 -3.48
N VAL A 151 -14.55 -12.83 -2.75
CA VAL A 151 -15.88 -13.25 -2.27
C VAL A 151 -16.59 -12.17 -1.44
N PRO A 152 -15.93 -11.47 -0.50
CA PRO A 152 -16.58 -10.41 0.29
C PRO A 152 -17.09 -9.23 -0.54
N HIS A 153 -16.58 -9.05 -1.75
CA HIS A 153 -16.87 -7.90 -2.61
C HIS A 153 -17.93 -8.14 -3.69
N ARG A 154 -18.51 -9.35 -3.75
CA ARG A 154 -19.52 -9.72 -4.77
C ARG A 154 -20.74 -8.78 -4.77
N GLY A 155 -21.11 -8.24 -3.63
CA GLY A 155 -22.21 -7.28 -3.50
C GLY A 155 -21.90 -5.86 -4.01
N ALA A 156 -20.65 -5.57 -4.40
CA ALA A 156 -20.20 -4.29 -4.91
C ALA A 156 -19.56 -4.47 -6.31
N PRO A 157 -20.34 -4.52 -7.39
CA PRO A 157 -19.88 -4.97 -8.72
C PRO A 157 -18.66 -4.22 -9.26
N ARG A 158 -18.59 -2.89 -9.07
CA ARG A 158 -17.44 -2.08 -9.50
C ARG A 158 -16.17 -2.48 -8.75
N VAL A 159 -16.25 -2.57 -7.42
CA VAL A 159 -15.12 -2.95 -6.56
C VAL A 159 -14.66 -4.38 -6.86
N HIS A 160 -15.62 -5.30 -7.05
CA HIS A 160 -15.32 -6.69 -7.42
C HIS A 160 -14.57 -6.77 -8.73
N ALA A 161 -15.02 -6.06 -9.77
CA ALA A 161 -14.37 -6.05 -11.09
C ALA A 161 -12.96 -5.45 -11.05
N GLU A 162 -12.75 -4.38 -10.26
CA GLU A 162 -11.42 -3.77 -10.05
C GLU A 162 -10.46 -4.76 -9.37
N LEU A 163 -10.91 -5.47 -8.34
CA LEU A 163 -10.12 -6.48 -7.65
C LEU A 163 -9.86 -7.72 -8.51
N GLU A 164 -10.86 -8.16 -9.29
CA GLU A 164 -10.70 -9.29 -10.22
C GLU A 164 -9.63 -8.97 -11.27
N LYS A 165 -9.65 -7.75 -11.84
CA LYS A 165 -8.58 -7.28 -12.72
C LYS A 165 -7.22 -7.34 -12.03
N ALA A 166 -7.09 -6.78 -10.82
CA ALA A 166 -5.84 -6.77 -10.06
C ALA A 166 -5.36 -8.19 -9.70
N LEU A 167 -6.28 -9.16 -9.50
CA LEU A 167 -5.93 -10.56 -9.27
C LEU A 167 -5.17 -11.16 -10.45
N HIS A 168 -5.56 -10.83 -11.68
CA HIS A 168 -4.99 -11.38 -12.91
C HIS A 168 -3.77 -10.60 -13.44
N GLU A 169 -3.55 -9.36 -12.98
CA GLU A 169 -2.38 -8.56 -13.36
C GLU A 169 -1.11 -9.03 -12.63
N PRO A 170 0.10 -8.84 -13.21
CA PRO A 170 1.35 -9.10 -12.49
C PRO A 170 1.44 -8.32 -11.17
N SER A 171 1.99 -8.93 -10.13
CA SER A 171 2.37 -8.21 -8.92
C SER A 171 3.63 -7.36 -9.16
N LEU A 172 3.94 -6.45 -8.24
CA LEU A 172 5.18 -5.68 -8.25
C LEU A 172 6.40 -6.60 -8.33
N TYR A 173 6.39 -7.72 -7.59
CA TYR A 173 7.50 -8.66 -7.61
C TYR A 173 7.59 -9.47 -8.92
N ASP A 174 6.46 -9.77 -9.57
CA ASP A 174 6.47 -10.37 -10.91
C ASP A 174 7.14 -9.45 -11.94
N GLU A 175 6.90 -8.13 -11.85
CA GLU A 175 7.57 -7.16 -12.73
C GLU A 175 9.07 -7.04 -12.45
N VAL A 176 9.49 -7.17 -11.19
CA VAL A 176 10.90 -7.24 -10.81
C VAL A 176 11.56 -8.47 -11.42
N LEU A 177 10.95 -9.65 -11.27
CA LEU A 177 11.47 -10.90 -11.80
C LEU A 177 11.56 -10.89 -13.34
N ALA A 178 10.55 -10.33 -13.99
CA ALA A 178 10.56 -10.11 -15.44
C ALA A 178 11.66 -9.13 -15.87
N LEU A 179 11.93 -8.08 -15.09
CA LEU A 179 13.05 -7.17 -15.33
C LEU A 179 14.40 -7.88 -15.18
N LEU A 180 14.60 -8.65 -14.10
CA LEU A 180 15.85 -9.43 -13.90
C LEU A 180 16.12 -10.36 -15.08
N ALA A 181 15.10 -11.05 -15.59
CA ALA A 181 15.20 -11.90 -16.77
C ALA A 181 15.55 -11.10 -18.02
N ARG A 182 14.92 -9.93 -18.26
CA ARG A 182 15.29 -9.04 -19.40
C ARG A 182 16.71 -8.52 -19.32
N ARG A 183 17.26 -8.37 -18.11
CA ARG A 183 18.68 -8.01 -17.87
C ARG A 183 19.63 -9.19 -17.94
N GLY A 184 19.16 -10.38 -18.37
CA GLY A 184 19.98 -11.58 -18.61
C GLY A 184 20.30 -12.40 -17.37
N LEU A 185 19.65 -12.11 -16.22
CA LEU A 185 19.82 -12.90 -15.00
C LEU A 185 19.01 -14.21 -15.09
N PRO A 186 19.49 -15.32 -14.47
CA PRO A 186 18.92 -16.65 -14.65
C PRO A 186 17.63 -16.87 -13.82
N VAL A 187 16.60 -16.07 -14.09
CA VAL A 187 15.26 -16.29 -13.51
C VAL A 187 14.60 -17.48 -14.21
N PRO A 188 14.09 -18.49 -13.47
CA PRO A 188 13.49 -19.67 -14.08
C PRO A 188 12.27 -19.33 -14.95
N PRO A 189 12.12 -19.94 -16.14
CA PRO A 189 10.93 -19.77 -16.98
C PRO A 189 9.63 -20.15 -16.27
N SER A 190 9.65 -21.15 -15.38
CA SER A 190 8.50 -21.58 -14.57
C SER A 190 8.02 -20.50 -13.60
N VAL A 191 8.93 -19.68 -13.08
CA VAL A 191 8.60 -18.54 -12.22
C VAL A 191 7.93 -17.43 -13.03
N LEU A 192 8.45 -17.16 -14.24
CA LEU A 192 7.91 -16.12 -15.12
C LEU A 192 6.53 -16.51 -15.71
N ALA A 193 6.29 -17.81 -15.93
CA ALA A 193 5.06 -18.35 -16.49
C ALA A 193 4.05 -18.88 -15.44
N ARG A 194 4.23 -18.50 -14.17
CA ARG A 194 3.34 -18.95 -13.09
C ARG A 194 1.91 -18.47 -13.27
N ASP A 195 0.95 -19.12 -12.63
CA ASP A 195 -0.41 -18.61 -12.51
C ASP A 195 -0.42 -17.37 -11.62
N LEU A 196 -0.67 -16.20 -12.23
CA LEU A 196 -0.68 -14.90 -11.54
C LEU A 196 -1.84 -14.76 -10.53
N THR A 197 -2.85 -15.60 -10.59
CA THR A 197 -3.99 -15.58 -9.63
C THR A 197 -3.65 -16.26 -8.31
N GLN A 198 -2.53 -16.98 -8.26
CA GLN A 198 -2.04 -17.66 -7.08
C GLN A 198 -0.97 -16.80 -6.36
N ARG A 199 -0.82 -17.09 -5.08
CA ARG A 199 0.26 -16.50 -4.29
C ARG A 199 1.61 -16.82 -4.92
N TYR A 200 2.54 -15.85 -4.87
CA TYR A 200 3.92 -16.11 -5.22
C TYR A 200 4.55 -17.07 -4.20
N GLU A 201 5.22 -18.10 -4.70
CA GLU A 201 5.97 -19.07 -3.89
C GLU A 201 7.49 -18.87 -4.09
N PRO A 202 8.29 -18.94 -3.01
CA PRO A 202 9.74 -18.72 -3.10
C PRO A 202 10.44 -19.67 -4.05
N SER A 203 11.49 -19.18 -4.73
CA SER A 203 12.32 -19.96 -5.65
C SER A 203 13.80 -19.90 -5.22
N ALA A 204 14.41 -21.05 -4.94
CA ALA A 204 15.83 -21.12 -4.62
C ALA A 204 16.73 -20.57 -5.75
N GLN A 205 16.29 -20.64 -7.00
CA GLN A 205 17.05 -20.08 -8.13
C GLN A 205 16.95 -18.54 -8.14
N VAL A 206 15.81 -17.96 -7.81
CA VAL A 206 15.66 -16.50 -7.63
C VAL A 206 16.45 -16.01 -6.42
N GLU A 207 16.47 -16.79 -5.32
CA GLU A 207 17.32 -16.52 -4.16
C GLU A 207 18.80 -16.45 -4.54
N ALA A 208 19.27 -17.42 -5.34
CA ALA A 208 20.65 -17.42 -5.83
C ALA A 208 20.97 -16.21 -6.72
N VAL A 209 20.00 -15.72 -7.52
CA VAL A 209 20.17 -14.48 -8.30
C VAL A 209 20.40 -13.29 -7.37
N TRP A 210 19.57 -13.12 -6.35
CA TRP A 210 19.73 -12.02 -5.38
C TRP A 210 21.03 -12.15 -4.58
N ALA A 211 21.40 -13.37 -4.16
CA ALA A 211 22.66 -13.61 -3.46
C ALA A 211 23.87 -13.21 -4.32
N ALA A 212 23.88 -13.55 -5.60
CA ALA A 212 24.94 -13.15 -6.52
C ALA A 212 25.02 -11.63 -6.72
N LEU A 213 23.88 -10.94 -6.80
CA LEU A 213 23.84 -9.48 -6.88
C LEU A 213 24.40 -8.83 -5.61
N TYR A 214 24.03 -9.34 -4.44
CA TYR A 214 24.51 -8.82 -3.15
C TYR A 214 25.98 -9.16 -2.85
N ALA A 215 26.51 -10.25 -3.41
CA ALA A 215 27.93 -10.60 -3.25
C ALA A 215 28.86 -9.60 -3.95
N GLU A 216 28.42 -8.97 -5.03
CA GLU A 216 29.20 -8.00 -5.81
C GLU A 216 28.43 -6.70 -6.03
N PRO A 217 28.07 -5.95 -4.98
CA PRO A 217 27.15 -4.81 -5.06
C PRO A 217 27.71 -3.61 -5.84
N GLU A 218 29.04 -3.50 -5.90
CA GLU A 218 29.73 -2.39 -6.58
C GLU A 218 29.97 -2.67 -8.07
N ALA A 219 29.73 -3.90 -8.55
CA ALA A 219 29.79 -4.20 -9.97
C ALA A 219 28.83 -3.29 -10.74
N GLU A 220 29.27 -2.68 -11.83
CA GLU A 220 28.49 -1.69 -12.59
C GLU A 220 27.12 -2.24 -13.01
N ALA A 221 27.07 -3.50 -13.45
CA ALA A 221 25.84 -4.19 -13.85
C ALA A 221 24.89 -4.50 -12.67
N HIS A 222 25.40 -4.57 -11.43
CA HIS A 222 24.62 -4.95 -10.25
C HIS A 222 24.08 -3.73 -9.46
N ARG A 223 24.80 -2.61 -9.47
CA ARG A 223 24.55 -1.45 -8.60
C ARG A 223 23.09 -0.97 -8.61
N GLU A 224 22.50 -0.86 -9.79
CA GLU A 224 21.11 -0.41 -9.91
C GLU A 224 20.11 -1.46 -9.42
N LEU A 225 20.38 -2.75 -9.67
CA LEU A 225 19.55 -3.87 -9.21
C LEU A 225 19.63 -4.07 -7.70
N VAL A 226 20.81 -3.89 -7.11
CA VAL A 226 21.00 -3.90 -5.64
C VAL A 226 20.20 -2.76 -5.00
N ARG A 227 20.24 -1.54 -5.57
CA ARG A 227 19.42 -0.43 -5.09
C ARG A 227 17.91 -0.71 -5.17
N LEU A 228 17.46 -1.40 -6.21
CA LEU A 228 16.08 -1.87 -6.32
C LEU A 228 15.77 -2.89 -5.22
N GLY A 229 16.64 -3.87 -5.00
CA GLY A 229 16.50 -4.88 -3.96
C GLY A 229 16.40 -4.27 -2.56
N GLU A 230 17.23 -3.25 -2.25
CA GLU A 230 17.15 -2.54 -0.98
C GLU A 230 15.84 -1.75 -0.84
N ALA A 231 15.41 -1.04 -1.88
CA ALA A 231 14.12 -0.32 -1.83
C ALA A 231 12.92 -1.27 -1.62
N LEU A 232 12.95 -2.46 -2.23
CA LEU A 232 11.94 -3.50 -2.00
C LEU A 232 12.03 -4.08 -0.58
N SER A 233 13.24 -4.23 -0.04
CA SER A 233 13.47 -4.71 1.34
C SER A 233 12.90 -3.72 2.37
N ASP A 234 13.09 -2.42 2.16
CA ASP A 234 12.51 -1.37 3.00
C ASP A 234 10.97 -1.47 3.01
N VAL A 235 10.35 -1.64 1.83
CA VAL A 235 8.91 -1.87 1.70
C VAL A 235 8.49 -3.13 2.45
N ALA A 236 9.19 -4.24 2.26
CA ALA A 236 8.87 -5.52 2.88
C ALA A 236 8.94 -5.45 4.42
N GLU A 237 9.96 -4.78 4.95
CA GLU A 237 10.11 -4.57 6.40
C GLU A 237 8.93 -3.77 6.97
N LEU A 238 8.55 -2.67 6.33
CA LEU A 238 7.46 -1.81 6.82
C LEU A 238 6.09 -2.50 6.70
N VAL A 239 5.85 -3.30 5.68
CA VAL A 239 4.66 -4.16 5.58
C VAL A 239 4.63 -5.20 6.70
N TRP A 240 5.77 -5.82 7.01
CA TRP A 240 5.90 -6.74 8.13
C TRP A 240 5.61 -6.04 9.46
N ARG A 241 6.18 -4.84 9.70
CA ARG A 241 5.93 -4.03 10.90
C ARG A 241 4.46 -3.68 11.03
N TRP A 242 3.80 -3.22 9.96
CA TRP A 242 2.38 -2.88 9.97
C TRP A 242 1.50 -4.07 10.42
N ARG A 243 1.79 -5.28 9.91
CA ARG A 243 1.07 -6.50 10.30
C ARG A 243 1.28 -6.86 11.77
N ASN A 244 2.49 -6.68 12.28
CA ASN A 244 2.79 -6.93 13.68
C ASN A 244 2.17 -5.89 14.62
N ASP A 245 2.17 -4.61 14.24
CA ASP A 245 1.51 -3.55 15.00
C ASP A 245 -0.01 -3.78 15.08
N HIS A 246 -0.63 -4.20 13.97
CA HIS A 246 -2.02 -4.65 13.95
C HIS A 246 -2.26 -5.82 14.92
N LEU A 247 -1.43 -6.83 14.87
CA LEU A 247 -1.52 -7.99 15.78
C LEU A 247 -1.43 -7.55 17.25
N VAL A 248 -0.46 -6.69 17.58
CA VAL A 248 -0.25 -6.18 18.94
C VAL A 248 -1.43 -5.33 19.40
N ALA A 249 -1.90 -4.38 18.57
CA ALA A 249 -3.04 -3.53 18.89
C ALA A 249 -4.31 -4.35 19.12
N THR A 250 -4.58 -5.33 18.26
CA THR A 250 -5.73 -6.24 18.38
C THR A 250 -5.63 -7.09 19.66
N ARG A 251 -4.46 -7.66 19.96
CA ARG A 251 -4.22 -8.47 21.15
C ARG A 251 -4.43 -7.66 22.44
N ARG A 252 -4.02 -6.40 22.46
CA ARG A 252 -4.25 -5.48 23.59
C ARG A 252 -5.72 -5.13 23.76
N ALA A 253 -6.45 -4.84 22.68
CA ALA A 253 -7.83 -4.41 22.75
C ALA A 253 -8.83 -5.54 23.02
N MET A 254 -8.58 -6.76 22.52
CA MET A 254 -9.58 -7.83 22.58
C MET A 254 -9.04 -9.19 23.10
N GLY A 255 -7.75 -9.33 23.35
CA GLY A 255 -7.16 -10.63 23.75
C GLY A 255 -7.38 -11.71 22.70
N SER A 256 -7.84 -12.88 23.09
CA SER A 256 -8.11 -14.03 22.20
C SER A 256 -9.52 -14.08 21.63
N LYS A 257 -10.32 -13.01 21.76
CA LYS A 257 -11.68 -12.97 21.20
C LYS A 257 -11.68 -13.12 19.70
N THR A 258 -12.75 -13.68 19.14
CA THR A 258 -12.98 -13.75 17.68
C THR A 258 -13.08 -12.35 17.06
N GLY A 259 -12.59 -12.20 15.83
CA GLY A 259 -12.72 -10.94 15.08
C GLY A 259 -14.19 -10.61 14.77
N THR A 260 -14.51 -9.34 14.57
CA THR A 260 -15.87 -8.88 14.19
C THR A 260 -16.35 -9.51 12.89
N GLY A 261 -15.45 -9.75 11.92
CA GLY A 261 -15.77 -10.44 10.65
C GLY A 261 -15.77 -11.97 10.71
N GLY A 262 -15.92 -12.57 11.91
CA GLY A 262 -16.00 -14.02 12.07
C GLY A 262 -14.67 -14.78 11.94
N SER A 263 -13.55 -14.08 11.80
CA SER A 263 -12.22 -14.70 11.75
C SER A 263 -11.80 -15.25 13.12
N ALA A 264 -10.77 -16.14 13.11
CA ALA A 264 -10.15 -16.65 14.37
C ALA A 264 -9.41 -15.54 15.17
N GLY A 265 -9.61 -14.26 14.83
CA GLY A 265 -9.05 -13.11 15.53
C GLY A 265 -7.52 -13.10 15.53
N VAL A 266 -6.92 -13.05 16.72
CA VAL A 266 -5.45 -12.98 16.88
C VAL A 266 -4.71 -14.13 16.19
N ALA A 267 -5.20 -15.37 16.27
CA ALA A 267 -4.55 -16.51 15.63
C ALA A 267 -4.47 -16.40 14.10
N TRP A 268 -5.48 -15.78 13.48
CA TRP A 268 -5.44 -15.47 12.05
C TRP A 268 -4.42 -14.40 11.72
N LEU A 269 -4.36 -13.32 12.52
CA LEU A 269 -3.39 -12.24 12.36
C LEU A 269 -1.95 -12.73 12.56
N GLU A 270 -1.69 -13.64 13.51
CA GLU A 270 -0.37 -14.26 13.72
C GLU A 270 0.13 -14.95 12.44
N LYS A 271 -0.72 -15.78 11.82
CA LYS A 271 -0.37 -16.44 10.55
C LYS A 271 -0.07 -15.43 9.43
N ARG A 272 -0.77 -14.30 9.42
CA ARG A 272 -0.53 -13.24 8.41
C ARG A 272 0.76 -12.47 8.69
N ALA A 273 1.05 -12.16 9.96
CA ALA A 273 2.27 -11.45 10.36
C ALA A 273 3.56 -12.24 10.08
N GLN A 274 3.48 -13.57 10.06
CA GLN A 274 4.62 -14.44 9.74
C GLN A 274 4.96 -14.51 8.24
N LYS A 275 4.10 -13.97 7.36
CA LYS A 275 4.33 -14.03 5.92
C LYS A 275 5.25 -12.89 5.48
N ASN A 276 6.37 -13.23 4.89
CA ASN A 276 7.26 -12.28 4.22
C ASN A 276 6.79 -12.02 2.79
N VAL A 277 6.78 -10.76 2.40
CA VAL A 277 6.69 -10.36 0.99
C VAL A 277 8.10 -10.30 0.41
N PHE A 278 8.26 -10.55 -0.89
CA PHE A 278 9.54 -10.62 -1.56
C PHE A 278 10.53 -11.57 -0.84
N PRO A 279 10.16 -12.85 -0.65
CA PRO A 279 10.79 -13.74 0.33
C PRO A 279 12.29 -13.94 0.09
N GLU A 280 12.75 -13.99 -1.16
CA GLU A 280 14.15 -14.24 -1.50
C GLU A 280 15.06 -13.07 -1.12
N LEU A 281 14.55 -11.84 -1.04
CA LEU A 281 15.32 -10.69 -0.54
C LEU A 281 15.70 -10.82 0.93
N TRP A 282 14.92 -11.60 1.69
CA TRP A 282 15.22 -11.90 3.10
C TRP A 282 16.24 -13.01 3.22
N THR A 283 16.07 -14.10 2.47
CA THR A 283 16.87 -15.32 2.61
C THR A 283 18.22 -15.22 1.89
N ALA A 284 18.30 -14.53 0.76
CA ALA A 284 19.55 -14.31 0.00
C ALA A 284 20.67 -13.67 0.86
N ARG A 285 20.30 -12.83 1.84
CA ARG A 285 21.26 -12.18 2.75
C ARG A 285 22.07 -13.17 3.61
N SER A 286 21.57 -14.38 3.77
CA SER A 286 22.29 -15.45 4.51
C SER A 286 23.41 -16.10 3.70
N HIS A 287 23.51 -15.77 2.42
CA HIS A 287 24.48 -16.35 1.49
C HIS A 287 25.57 -15.36 1.02
N VAL A 288 25.63 -14.19 1.67
CA VAL A 288 26.59 -13.11 1.35
C VAL A 288 27.60 -12.93 2.46
#